data_c6be3ff9dfe52309a62caafa74f7bf03
#
_entry.id   c6be3ff9dfe52309a62caafa74f7bf03
#
_cell.length_a   1.000
_cell.length_b   1.000
_cell.length_c   1.000
_cell.angle_alpha   90.00
_cell.angle_beta   90.00
_cell.angle_gamma   90.00
#
_symmetry.space_group_name_H-M   'P 1'
#
loop_
_entity.id
_entity.type
_entity.pdbx_description
1 polymer ?
#
loop_
_entity_poly.entity_id
_entity_poly.type
_entity_poly.pdbx_seq_one_letter_code
_entity_poly.pdbx_strand_id
1 'polypeptide(L)'
;PRYSEASLVKKLESQGIGRPSTFAPTISTIQNRGYVELLEDKRLKPTDMGEVVTDFLTNHFNEIVNLGFTAKIERNFDRIARGEEGWMDMMEGFYHPFHGRIEEKKETVTRDEAVKRRVLGSDPDSGKPVSVSIGRYGPMVQIGTREDVEKPRFASLPKGSSLTEITLEEALECFKLPRTLGENEDGEEIQANIGRFGPYVRIGKEFFSLPKDLGPMDVELDQALEIIREGREAKAKKTLHQFGEIQVLNGRYGPYIKKGKDNYRIPKGTDAETLDEETCLQIIKDNPPTGKRRVRAKKGS
;
A
#
# COMPACT_ATOMS: atom_id res chain seq x y z
N PRO A 1 -5.77 17.94 18.13
CA PRO A 1 -4.84 18.18 17.02
C PRO A 1 -4.16 16.86 16.63
N ARG A 2 -3.96 16.64 15.31
CA ARG A 2 -3.27 15.45 14.80
C ARG A 2 -1.76 15.53 15.08
N TYR A 3 -1.13 14.39 15.28
CA TYR A 3 0.32 14.31 15.51
C TYR A 3 1.09 14.52 14.19
N SER A 4 2.21 15.24 14.26
CA SER A 4 3.31 15.09 13.31
C SER A 4 4.17 13.87 13.72
N GLU A 5 5.05 13.37 12.84
CA GLU A 5 5.97 12.28 13.20
C GLU A 5 6.78 12.60 14.45
N ALA A 6 7.33 13.81 14.55
CA ALA A 6 8.11 14.24 15.71
C ALA A 6 7.29 14.31 17.01
N SER A 7 6.04 14.80 16.93
CA SER A 7 5.18 14.87 18.12
C SER A 7 4.66 13.50 18.54
N LEU A 8 4.49 12.56 17.59
CA LEU A 8 4.15 11.17 17.87
C LEU A 8 5.32 10.48 18.59
N VAL A 9 6.56 10.66 18.12
CA VAL A 9 7.75 10.13 18.81
C VAL A 9 7.81 10.62 20.25
N LYS A 10 7.68 11.93 20.47
CA LYS A 10 7.65 12.50 21.84
C LYS A 10 6.56 11.91 22.71
N LYS A 11 5.38 11.63 22.11
CA LYS A 11 4.27 11.00 22.85
C LYS A 11 4.58 9.55 23.20
N LEU A 12 5.13 8.76 22.29
CA LEU A 12 5.55 7.38 22.54
C LEU A 12 6.61 7.33 23.65
N GLU A 13 7.63 8.19 23.54
CA GLU A 13 8.70 8.31 24.53
C GLU A 13 8.16 8.67 25.92
N SER A 14 7.26 9.67 26.01
CA SER A 14 6.64 10.09 27.29
C SER A 14 5.79 8.99 27.93
N GLN A 15 5.34 8.00 27.16
CA GLN A 15 4.58 6.84 27.65
C GLN A 15 5.46 5.61 27.89
N GLY A 16 6.78 5.70 27.65
CA GLY A 16 7.70 4.57 27.76
C GLY A 16 7.47 3.49 26.69
N ILE A 17 6.91 3.84 25.55
CA ILE A 17 6.59 2.94 24.43
C ILE A 17 7.68 3.04 23.38
N GLY A 18 8.39 1.93 23.13
CA GLY A 18 9.47 1.86 22.15
C GLY A 18 10.80 2.41 22.66
N ARG A 19 11.77 2.44 21.75
CA ARG A 19 13.15 2.90 21.98
C ARG A 19 13.60 3.75 20.79
N PRO A 20 14.65 4.54 20.90
CA PRO A 20 15.16 5.36 19.78
C PRO A 20 15.34 4.58 18.48
N SER A 21 15.80 3.32 18.58
CA SER A 21 15.96 2.44 17.41
C SER A 21 14.66 1.96 16.76
N THR A 22 13.52 2.02 17.46
CA THR A 22 12.23 1.49 16.97
C THR A 22 11.24 2.56 16.55
N PHE A 23 11.40 3.83 16.95
CA PHE A 23 10.45 4.89 16.63
C PHE A 23 10.27 5.10 15.12
N ALA A 24 11.38 5.36 14.41
CA ALA A 24 11.31 5.60 12.96
C ALA A 24 10.82 4.37 12.16
N PRO A 25 11.29 3.13 12.43
CA PRO A 25 10.73 1.94 11.81
C PRO A 25 9.23 1.74 12.05
N THR A 26 8.74 2.03 13.27
CA THR A 26 7.32 1.92 13.61
C THR A 26 6.48 2.90 12.81
N ILE A 27 6.88 4.18 12.75
CA ILE A 27 6.17 5.22 11.98
C ILE A 27 6.17 4.87 10.49
N SER A 28 7.30 4.45 9.94
CA SER A 28 7.38 4.00 8.56
C SER A 28 6.47 2.78 8.29
N THR A 29 6.37 1.87 9.25
CA THR A 29 5.53 0.66 9.12
C THR A 29 4.05 1.01 9.04
N ILE A 30 3.53 1.87 9.92
CA ILE A 30 2.11 2.25 9.91
C ILE A 30 1.72 3.02 8.65
N GLN A 31 2.64 3.85 8.11
CA GLN A 31 2.44 4.53 6.82
C GLN A 31 2.50 3.54 5.65
N ASN A 32 3.50 2.65 5.60
CA ASN A 32 3.66 1.66 4.53
C ASN A 32 2.50 0.66 4.46
N ARG A 33 1.89 0.35 5.61
CA ARG A 33 0.69 -0.49 5.70
C ARG A 33 -0.60 0.27 5.40
N GLY A 34 -0.53 1.58 5.20
CA GLY A 34 -1.68 2.42 4.93
C GLY A 34 -2.62 2.57 6.13
N TYR A 35 -2.12 2.41 7.37
CA TYR A 35 -2.93 2.64 8.58
C TYR A 35 -3.07 4.12 8.89
N VAL A 36 -2.08 4.91 8.46
CA VAL A 36 -2.11 6.37 8.50
C VAL A 36 -1.60 6.94 7.18
N GLU A 37 -2.10 8.11 6.83
CA GLU A 37 -1.63 8.92 5.71
C GLU A 37 -0.97 10.21 6.24
N LEU A 38 0.04 10.70 5.52
CA LEU A 38 0.68 11.98 5.80
C LEU A 38 -0.02 13.07 5.02
N LEU A 39 -0.61 14.03 5.72
CA LEU A 39 -1.28 15.19 5.12
C LEU A 39 -0.24 16.22 4.61
N GLU A 40 -0.69 17.21 3.84
CA GLU A 40 0.15 18.29 3.30
C GLU A 40 0.83 19.13 4.41
N ASP A 41 0.17 19.31 5.55
CA ASP A 41 0.71 19.97 6.74
C ASP A 41 1.66 19.07 7.57
N LYS A 42 2.08 17.93 7.01
CA LYS A 42 2.95 16.93 7.64
C LYS A 42 2.38 16.30 8.92
N ARG A 43 1.07 16.25 9.05
CA ARG A 43 0.38 15.56 10.14
C ARG A 43 -0.12 14.20 9.69
N LEU A 44 -0.10 13.25 10.63
CA LEU A 44 -0.59 11.90 10.42
C LEU A 44 -2.10 11.85 10.63
N LYS A 45 -2.83 11.31 9.65
CA LYS A 45 -4.26 11.06 9.73
C LYS A 45 -4.51 9.56 9.67
N PRO A 46 -5.28 8.97 10.61
CA PRO A 46 -5.75 7.60 10.47
C PRO A 46 -6.54 7.42 9.18
N THR A 47 -6.40 6.26 8.57
CA THR A 47 -7.22 5.82 7.44
C THR A 47 -8.32 4.89 7.93
N ASP A 48 -9.34 4.64 7.11
CA ASP A 48 -10.37 3.64 7.43
C ASP A 48 -9.76 2.26 7.73
N MET A 49 -8.70 1.87 7.00
CA MET A 49 -7.96 0.65 7.29
C MET A 49 -7.33 0.67 8.69
N GLY A 50 -6.73 1.79 9.08
CA GLY A 50 -6.15 1.96 10.42
C GLY A 50 -7.20 1.89 11.50
N GLU A 51 -8.35 2.52 11.29
CA GLU A 51 -9.48 2.49 12.24
C GLU A 51 -10.06 1.08 12.39
N VAL A 52 -10.33 0.38 11.28
CA VAL A 52 -10.85 -1.01 11.32
C VAL A 52 -9.89 -1.95 12.05
N VAL A 53 -8.58 -1.86 11.77
CA VAL A 53 -7.58 -2.68 12.47
C VAL A 53 -7.50 -2.32 13.95
N THR A 54 -7.55 -1.05 14.29
CA THR A 54 -7.52 -0.59 15.69
C THR A 54 -8.74 -1.05 16.45
N ASP A 55 -9.95 -0.89 15.88
CA ASP A 55 -11.20 -1.33 16.47
C ASP A 55 -11.19 -2.85 16.70
N PHE A 56 -10.77 -3.62 15.68
CA PHE A 56 -10.65 -5.07 15.79
C PHE A 56 -9.72 -5.49 16.94
N LEU A 57 -8.52 -4.91 16.99
CA LEU A 57 -7.54 -5.21 18.02
C LEU A 57 -8.01 -4.78 19.41
N THR A 58 -8.65 -3.63 19.52
CA THR A 58 -9.18 -3.13 20.81
C THR A 58 -10.32 -4.00 21.32
N ASN A 59 -11.20 -4.46 20.44
CA ASN A 59 -12.34 -5.30 20.84
C ASN A 59 -11.93 -6.73 21.21
N HIS A 60 -10.93 -7.30 20.54
CA HIS A 60 -10.57 -8.70 20.70
C HIS A 60 -9.27 -8.93 21.47
N PHE A 61 -8.34 -7.95 21.51
CA PHE A 61 -7.00 -8.04 22.06
C PHE A 61 -6.63 -6.80 22.90
N ASN A 62 -7.60 -6.24 23.63
CA ASN A 62 -7.43 -5.00 24.38
C ASN A 62 -6.21 -5.01 25.33
N GLU A 63 -5.90 -6.16 25.93
CA GLU A 63 -4.76 -6.30 26.83
C GLU A 63 -3.42 -5.97 26.13
N ILE A 64 -3.31 -6.27 24.84
CA ILE A 64 -2.07 -6.07 24.07
C ILE A 64 -1.97 -4.66 23.47
N VAL A 65 -3.11 -4.10 23.03
CA VAL A 65 -3.14 -2.75 22.45
C VAL A 65 -3.19 -1.66 23.51
N ASN A 66 -3.28 -2.02 24.78
CA ASN A 66 -3.21 -1.08 25.88
C ASN A 66 -1.82 -0.44 25.94
N LEU A 67 -1.77 0.89 26.05
CA LEU A 67 -0.50 1.65 26.12
C LEU A 67 0.39 1.20 27.27
N GLY A 68 -0.22 0.84 28.42
CA GLY A 68 0.49 0.32 29.59
C GLY A 68 1.16 -1.03 29.35
N PHE A 69 0.59 -1.88 28.49
CA PHE A 69 1.16 -3.18 28.15
C PHE A 69 2.52 -3.05 27.47
N THR A 70 2.61 -2.26 26.38
CA THR A 70 3.87 -2.07 25.66
C THR A 70 4.94 -1.47 26.59
N ALA A 71 4.59 -0.47 27.39
CA ALA A 71 5.51 0.13 28.35
C ALA A 71 5.96 -0.88 29.43
N LYS A 72 5.09 -1.83 29.85
CA LYS A 72 5.44 -2.92 30.77
C LYS A 72 6.45 -3.87 30.12
N ILE A 73 6.20 -4.31 28.89
CA ILE A 73 7.10 -5.20 28.15
C ILE A 73 8.48 -4.57 27.94
N GLU A 74 8.55 -3.28 27.61
CA GLU A 74 9.80 -2.57 27.48
C GLU A 74 10.59 -2.55 28.80
N ARG A 75 9.92 -2.34 29.95
CA ARG A 75 10.56 -2.43 31.27
C ARG A 75 11.03 -3.84 31.61
N ASN A 76 10.28 -4.88 31.23
CA ASN A 76 10.70 -6.26 31.43
C ASN A 76 11.95 -6.57 30.62
N PHE A 77 12.05 -6.10 29.37
CA PHE A 77 13.29 -6.23 28.58
C PHE A 77 14.49 -5.55 29.23
N ASP A 78 14.30 -4.37 29.83
CA ASP A 78 15.38 -3.71 30.58
C ASP A 78 15.81 -4.53 31.82
N ARG A 79 14.86 -5.17 32.53
CA ARG A 79 15.15 -6.05 33.66
C ARG A 79 15.89 -7.32 33.22
N ILE A 80 15.46 -7.94 32.12
CA ILE A 80 16.14 -9.10 31.54
C ILE A 80 17.58 -8.72 31.13
N ALA A 81 17.76 -7.56 30.51
CA ALA A 81 19.10 -7.09 30.13
C ALA A 81 20.02 -6.88 31.31
N ARG A 82 19.49 -6.55 32.50
CA ARG A 82 20.25 -6.42 33.75
C ARG A 82 20.38 -7.75 34.52
N GLY A 83 19.80 -8.83 34.04
CA GLY A 83 19.81 -10.14 34.72
C GLY A 83 18.88 -10.22 35.94
N GLU A 84 17.92 -9.31 36.07
CA GLU A 84 16.95 -9.26 37.17
C GLU A 84 15.72 -10.14 36.92
N GLU A 85 15.50 -10.58 35.69
CA GLU A 85 14.34 -11.39 35.26
C GLU A 85 14.77 -12.40 34.21
N GLY A 86 14.21 -13.62 34.28
CA GLY A 86 14.39 -14.65 33.25
C GLY A 86 13.53 -14.35 32.00
N TRP A 87 14.13 -14.40 30.81
CA TRP A 87 13.37 -14.17 29.60
C TRP A 87 12.33 -15.27 29.34
N MET A 88 12.60 -16.51 29.74
CA MET A 88 11.68 -17.65 29.59
C MET A 88 10.41 -17.41 30.39
N ASP A 89 10.53 -17.04 31.68
CA ASP A 89 9.39 -16.81 32.57
C ASP A 89 8.50 -15.68 32.05
N MET A 90 9.12 -14.62 31.53
CA MET A 90 8.38 -13.52 30.90
C MET A 90 7.65 -13.97 29.65
N MET A 91 8.29 -14.76 28.78
CA MET A 91 7.70 -15.25 27.54
C MET A 91 6.56 -16.24 27.81
N GLU A 92 6.72 -17.16 28.75
CA GLU A 92 5.65 -18.10 29.14
C GLU A 92 4.43 -17.35 29.69
N GLY A 93 4.65 -16.39 30.59
CA GLY A 93 3.61 -15.54 31.13
C GLY A 93 2.85 -14.71 30.11
N PHE A 94 3.48 -14.38 28.99
CA PHE A 94 2.84 -13.70 27.86
C PHE A 94 2.19 -14.70 26.89
N TYR A 95 2.93 -15.74 26.47
CA TYR A 95 2.53 -16.61 25.37
C TYR A 95 1.24 -17.38 25.66
N HIS A 96 1.13 -18.02 26.83
CA HIS A 96 0.00 -18.88 27.12
C HIS A 96 -1.35 -18.13 27.11
N PRO A 97 -1.53 -17.00 27.81
CA PRO A 97 -2.78 -16.23 27.74
C PRO A 97 -3.06 -15.71 26.32
N PHE A 98 -2.02 -15.23 25.64
CA PHE A 98 -2.16 -14.68 24.28
C PHE A 98 -2.55 -15.75 23.26
N HIS A 99 -1.90 -16.92 23.30
CA HIS A 99 -2.21 -18.03 22.41
C HIS A 99 -3.63 -18.55 22.65
N GLY A 100 -4.03 -18.72 23.93
CA GLY A 100 -5.39 -19.10 24.26
C GLY A 100 -6.42 -18.13 23.72
N ARG A 101 -6.13 -16.81 23.78
CA ARG A 101 -6.99 -15.78 23.22
C ARG A 101 -7.08 -15.87 21.69
N ILE A 102 -5.96 -16.16 21.00
CA ILE A 102 -5.97 -16.37 19.55
C ILE A 102 -6.87 -17.55 19.17
N GLU A 103 -6.73 -18.69 19.85
CA GLU A 103 -7.55 -19.87 19.54
C GLU A 103 -9.05 -19.57 19.77
N GLU A 104 -9.40 -18.95 20.90
CA GLU A 104 -10.78 -18.51 21.15
C GLU A 104 -11.31 -17.62 20.03
N LYS A 105 -10.51 -16.64 19.57
CA LYS A 105 -10.95 -15.69 18.54
C LYS A 105 -11.03 -16.31 17.14
N LYS A 106 -10.23 -17.31 16.82
CA LYS A 106 -10.37 -18.07 15.58
C LYS A 106 -11.72 -18.76 15.45
N GLU A 107 -12.29 -19.19 16.57
CA GLU A 107 -13.59 -19.88 16.61
C GLU A 107 -14.78 -18.91 16.69
N THR A 108 -14.62 -17.80 17.39
CA THR A 108 -15.73 -16.90 17.73
C THR A 108 -15.91 -15.72 16.78
N VAL A 109 -14.83 -15.25 16.13
CA VAL A 109 -14.88 -14.06 15.28
C VAL A 109 -15.20 -14.42 13.84
N THR A 110 -16.26 -13.80 13.30
CA THR A 110 -16.62 -13.97 11.89
C THR A 110 -15.73 -13.11 10.98
N ARG A 111 -15.63 -13.53 9.72
CA ARG A 111 -14.91 -12.73 8.71
C ARG A 111 -15.54 -11.35 8.50
N ASP A 112 -16.85 -11.26 8.51
CA ASP A 112 -17.57 -10.03 8.27
C ASP A 112 -17.34 -9.00 9.40
N GLU A 113 -17.26 -9.47 10.64
CA GLU A 113 -16.84 -8.66 11.78
C GLU A 113 -15.39 -8.16 11.62
N ALA A 114 -14.48 -9.06 11.26
CA ALA A 114 -13.06 -8.71 11.07
C ALA A 114 -12.81 -7.66 9.97
N VAL A 115 -13.62 -7.65 8.90
CA VAL A 115 -13.50 -6.69 7.80
C VAL A 115 -14.46 -5.50 7.93
N LYS A 116 -15.21 -5.42 9.03
CA LYS A 116 -16.20 -4.38 9.34
C LYS A 116 -17.18 -4.18 8.17
N ARG A 117 -17.80 -5.29 7.72
CA ARG A 117 -18.74 -5.25 6.60
C ARG A 117 -20.01 -4.48 7.00
N ARG A 118 -20.39 -3.52 6.17
CA ARG A 118 -21.63 -2.75 6.30
C ARG A 118 -22.49 -2.94 5.05
N VAL A 119 -23.71 -3.40 5.23
CA VAL A 119 -24.70 -3.49 4.14
C VAL A 119 -25.32 -2.10 3.95
N LEU A 120 -25.34 -1.63 2.70
CA LEU A 120 -25.89 -0.33 2.31
C LEU A 120 -27.33 -0.42 1.83
N GLY A 121 -27.68 -1.54 1.20
CA GLY A 121 -28.98 -1.76 0.59
C GLY A 121 -28.91 -2.86 -0.47
N SER A 122 -29.76 -2.79 -1.47
CA SER A 122 -29.80 -3.72 -2.60
C SER A 122 -29.54 -2.99 -3.90
N ASP A 123 -28.84 -3.65 -4.82
CA ASP A 123 -28.60 -3.19 -6.17
C ASP A 123 -29.94 -3.17 -6.94
N PRO A 124 -30.35 -2.03 -7.53
CA PRO A 124 -31.64 -1.89 -8.20
C PRO A 124 -31.80 -2.87 -9.41
N ASP A 125 -30.70 -3.19 -10.07
CA ASP A 125 -30.72 -4.01 -11.30
C ASP A 125 -30.81 -5.51 -11.00
N SER A 126 -30.06 -6.00 -10.00
CA SER A 126 -29.96 -7.42 -9.70
C SER A 126 -30.72 -7.84 -8.43
N GLY A 127 -31.16 -6.90 -7.60
CA GLY A 127 -31.76 -7.15 -6.28
C GLY A 127 -30.77 -7.67 -5.23
N LYS A 128 -29.50 -7.86 -5.58
CA LYS A 128 -28.47 -8.41 -4.70
C LYS A 128 -28.02 -7.39 -3.65
N PRO A 129 -27.58 -7.84 -2.46
CA PRO A 129 -27.09 -6.94 -1.43
C PRO A 129 -25.83 -6.21 -1.87
N VAL A 130 -25.78 -4.90 -1.57
CA VAL A 130 -24.62 -4.03 -1.75
C VAL A 130 -23.99 -3.80 -0.39
N SER A 131 -22.71 -4.08 -0.26
CA SER A 131 -21.97 -3.91 1.00
C SER A 131 -20.62 -3.28 0.78
N VAL A 132 -20.13 -2.57 1.81
CA VAL A 132 -18.76 -2.04 1.87
C VAL A 132 -17.98 -2.76 2.95
N SER A 133 -16.68 -2.94 2.71
CA SER A 133 -15.77 -3.58 3.66
C SER A 133 -14.31 -3.27 3.30
N ILE A 134 -13.39 -3.64 4.21
CA ILE A 134 -11.96 -3.61 3.90
C ILE A 134 -11.55 -4.90 3.20
N GLY A 135 -11.05 -4.77 1.98
CA GLY A 135 -10.46 -5.87 1.21
C GLY A 135 -8.93 -5.88 1.30
N ARG A 136 -8.32 -6.87 0.63
CA ARG A 136 -6.86 -7.01 0.57
C ARG A 136 -6.14 -5.78 0.02
N TYR A 137 -6.80 -5.02 -0.83
CA TYR A 137 -6.23 -3.86 -1.53
C TYR A 137 -6.79 -2.52 -1.04
N GLY A 138 -7.53 -2.52 0.06
CA GLY A 138 -8.16 -1.35 0.65
C GLY A 138 -9.68 -1.42 0.68
N PRO A 139 -10.35 -0.29 0.94
CA PRO A 139 -11.80 -0.18 0.95
C PRO A 139 -12.42 -0.61 -0.38
N MET A 140 -13.48 -1.40 -0.31
CA MET A 140 -14.18 -1.92 -1.49
C MET A 140 -15.68 -2.00 -1.29
N VAL A 141 -16.40 -1.88 -2.39
CA VAL A 141 -17.83 -2.21 -2.50
C VAL A 141 -17.98 -3.61 -3.09
N GLN A 142 -18.95 -4.34 -2.63
CA GLN A 142 -19.33 -5.65 -3.13
C GLN A 142 -20.82 -5.68 -3.44
N ILE A 143 -21.20 -6.16 -4.63
CA ILE A 143 -22.57 -6.53 -4.99
C ILE A 143 -22.68 -8.05 -4.98
N GLY A 144 -23.65 -8.57 -4.25
CA GLY A 144 -23.87 -9.99 -4.08
C GLY A 144 -23.03 -10.61 -2.96
N THR A 145 -23.24 -11.90 -2.71
CA THR A 145 -22.59 -12.69 -1.68
C THR A 145 -21.80 -13.85 -2.30
N ARG A 146 -21.06 -14.60 -1.49
CA ARG A 146 -20.38 -15.82 -1.95
C ARG A 146 -21.33 -17.01 -2.14
N GLU A 147 -22.52 -16.90 -1.58
CA GLU A 147 -23.57 -17.93 -1.61
C GLU A 147 -24.42 -17.79 -2.87
N ASP A 148 -24.30 -16.66 -3.57
CA ASP A 148 -25.02 -16.43 -4.82
C ASP A 148 -24.48 -17.34 -5.94
N VAL A 149 -25.35 -17.75 -6.85
CA VAL A 149 -25.00 -18.57 -8.04
C VAL A 149 -23.96 -17.86 -8.91
N GLU A 150 -24.09 -16.55 -9.04
CA GLU A 150 -23.13 -15.72 -9.74
C GLU A 150 -22.09 -15.15 -8.77
N LYS A 151 -20.84 -15.10 -9.22
CA LYS A 151 -19.76 -14.52 -8.43
C LYS A 151 -20.04 -13.06 -8.07
N PRO A 152 -19.80 -12.66 -6.81
CA PRO A 152 -19.96 -11.27 -6.42
C PRO A 152 -19.06 -10.33 -7.23
N ARG A 153 -19.59 -9.16 -7.55
CA ARG A 153 -18.86 -8.09 -8.23
C ARG A 153 -18.18 -7.21 -7.17
N PHE A 154 -17.00 -6.69 -7.50
CA PHE A 154 -16.22 -5.85 -6.59
C PHE A 154 -15.78 -4.57 -7.30
N ALA A 155 -15.83 -3.45 -6.58
CA ALA A 155 -15.27 -2.17 -7.00
C ALA A 155 -14.46 -1.55 -5.85
N SER A 156 -13.38 -0.84 -6.19
CA SER A 156 -12.59 -0.09 -5.19
C SER A 156 -13.27 1.24 -4.88
N LEU A 157 -13.24 1.64 -3.62
CA LEU A 157 -13.66 3.00 -3.26
C LEU A 157 -12.62 4.03 -3.71
N PRO A 158 -13.06 5.22 -4.14
CA PRO A 158 -12.17 6.36 -4.37
C PRO A 158 -11.39 6.72 -3.11
N LYS A 159 -10.19 7.25 -3.26
CA LYS A 159 -9.40 7.76 -2.14
C LYS A 159 -10.15 8.92 -1.46
N GLY A 160 -10.23 8.85 -0.14
CA GLY A 160 -10.92 9.86 0.66
C GLY A 160 -12.40 9.57 0.94
N SER A 161 -12.99 8.53 0.31
CA SER A 161 -14.31 8.04 0.69
C SER A 161 -14.24 7.33 2.03
N SER A 162 -15.19 7.60 2.90
CA SER A 162 -15.31 6.96 4.22
C SER A 162 -16.19 5.72 4.13
N LEU A 163 -15.71 4.58 4.66
CA LEU A 163 -16.51 3.36 4.79
C LEU A 163 -17.77 3.54 5.65
N THR A 164 -17.73 4.48 6.59
CA THR A 164 -18.83 4.73 7.52
C THR A 164 -19.88 5.69 6.95
N GLU A 165 -19.50 6.55 6.01
CA GLU A 165 -20.36 7.62 5.49
C GLU A 165 -20.91 7.36 4.10
N ILE A 166 -20.24 6.50 3.29
CA ILE A 166 -20.65 6.22 1.91
C ILE A 166 -22.10 5.75 1.83
N THR A 167 -22.85 6.31 0.89
CA THR A 167 -24.24 5.95 0.58
C THR A 167 -24.33 4.80 -0.40
N LEU A 168 -25.53 4.24 -0.59
CA LEU A 168 -25.79 3.20 -1.60
C LEU A 168 -25.54 3.73 -3.01
N GLU A 169 -26.00 4.93 -3.30
CA GLU A 169 -25.86 5.58 -4.61
C GLU A 169 -24.39 5.78 -4.97
N GLU A 170 -23.59 6.33 -4.06
CA GLU A 170 -22.15 6.52 -4.25
C GLU A 170 -21.40 5.17 -4.43
N ALA A 171 -21.83 4.13 -3.70
CA ALA A 171 -21.28 2.80 -3.83
C ALA A 171 -21.58 2.17 -5.19
N LEU A 172 -22.78 2.37 -5.72
CA LEU A 172 -23.17 1.88 -7.06
C LEU A 172 -22.42 2.62 -8.18
N GLU A 173 -22.12 3.91 -8.00
CA GLU A 173 -21.30 4.68 -8.95
C GLU A 173 -19.90 4.03 -9.15
N CYS A 174 -19.33 3.39 -8.11
CA CYS A 174 -18.04 2.71 -8.23
C CYS A 174 -18.05 1.57 -9.27
N PHE A 175 -19.22 0.99 -9.59
CA PHE A 175 -19.37 -0.08 -10.58
C PHE A 175 -19.50 0.42 -12.02
N LYS A 176 -19.61 1.73 -12.24
CA LYS A 176 -19.55 2.32 -13.58
C LYS A 176 -18.12 2.33 -14.13
N LEU A 177 -17.13 1.99 -13.30
CA LEU A 177 -15.74 1.80 -13.72
C LEU A 177 -15.43 0.29 -13.93
N PRO A 178 -14.55 -0.06 -14.88
CA PRO A 178 -13.87 0.83 -15.83
C PRO A 178 -14.83 1.47 -16.83
N ARG A 179 -14.67 2.76 -17.12
CA ARG A 179 -15.42 3.49 -18.12
C ARG A 179 -14.63 3.53 -19.43
N THR A 180 -15.20 3.01 -20.51
CA THR A 180 -14.64 3.17 -21.86
C THR A 180 -14.91 4.59 -22.33
N LEU A 181 -13.85 5.30 -22.70
CA LEU A 181 -13.90 6.69 -23.18
C LEU A 181 -14.06 6.75 -24.70
N GLY A 182 -13.53 5.78 -25.39
CA GLY A 182 -13.49 5.68 -26.86
C GLY A 182 -12.24 4.93 -27.32
N GLU A 183 -11.86 5.15 -28.58
CA GLU A 183 -10.70 4.54 -29.21
C GLU A 183 -9.75 5.65 -29.71
N ASN A 184 -8.45 5.32 -29.81
CA ASN A 184 -7.49 6.19 -30.49
C ASN A 184 -7.56 6.00 -32.02
N GLU A 185 -6.72 6.71 -32.76
CA GLU A 185 -6.64 6.62 -34.23
C GLU A 185 -6.24 5.22 -34.75
N ASP A 186 -5.58 4.42 -33.91
CA ASP A 186 -5.17 3.05 -34.21
C ASP A 186 -6.25 2.00 -33.84
N GLY A 187 -7.41 2.42 -33.32
CA GLY A 187 -8.50 1.55 -32.88
C GLY A 187 -8.25 0.86 -31.53
N GLU A 188 -7.32 1.37 -30.73
CA GLU A 188 -7.10 0.86 -29.37
C GLU A 188 -8.06 1.53 -28.38
N GLU A 189 -8.76 0.71 -27.60
CA GLU A 189 -9.71 1.16 -26.59
C GLU A 189 -9.00 1.91 -25.43
N ILE A 190 -9.55 3.07 -25.08
CA ILE A 190 -9.11 3.88 -23.94
C ILE A 190 -10.13 3.76 -22.82
N GLN A 191 -9.66 3.39 -21.63
CA GLN A 191 -10.47 3.20 -20.44
C GLN A 191 -9.99 4.05 -19.27
N ALA A 192 -10.94 4.66 -18.55
CA ALA A 192 -10.68 5.29 -17.26
C ALA A 192 -11.04 4.34 -16.10
N ASN A 193 -10.20 4.30 -15.07
CA ASN A 193 -10.43 3.45 -13.91
C ASN A 193 -9.69 3.98 -12.67
N ILE A 194 -9.91 3.33 -11.51
CA ILE A 194 -9.19 3.57 -10.26
C ILE A 194 -8.32 2.35 -9.95
N GLY A 195 -7.05 2.58 -9.71
CA GLY A 195 -6.10 1.54 -9.32
C GLY A 195 -5.45 1.80 -7.96
N ARG A 196 -4.53 0.91 -7.57
CA ARG A 196 -3.78 1.01 -6.32
C ARG A 196 -3.09 2.36 -6.11
N PHE A 197 -2.65 2.99 -7.19
CA PHE A 197 -1.92 4.26 -7.15
C PHE A 197 -2.80 5.49 -7.39
N GLY A 198 -4.11 5.29 -7.56
CA GLY A 198 -5.09 6.33 -7.82
C GLY A 198 -5.78 6.19 -9.17
N PRO A 199 -6.53 7.23 -9.61
CA PRO A 199 -7.18 7.26 -10.91
C PRO A 199 -6.18 7.22 -12.07
N TYR A 200 -6.55 6.52 -13.14
CA TYR A 200 -5.70 6.39 -14.33
C TYR A 200 -6.53 6.20 -15.60
N VAL A 201 -5.93 6.51 -16.73
CA VAL A 201 -6.37 6.05 -18.05
C VAL A 201 -5.47 4.92 -18.55
N ARG A 202 -6.07 3.94 -19.22
CA ARG A 202 -5.39 2.80 -19.81
C ARG A 202 -5.61 2.76 -21.30
N ILE A 203 -4.55 2.47 -22.04
CA ILE A 203 -4.59 2.12 -23.46
C ILE A 203 -3.74 0.86 -23.66
N GLY A 204 -4.32 -0.21 -24.20
CA GLY A 204 -3.64 -1.49 -24.30
C GLY A 204 -3.05 -1.97 -22.97
N LYS A 205 -1.72 -2.02 -22.87
CA LYS A 205 -0.96 -2.40 -21.65
C LYS A 205 -0.34 -1.21 -20.90
N GLU A 206 -0.56 0.00 -21.38
CA GLU A 206 -0.01 1.20 -20.77
C GLU A 206 -1.01 1.84 -19.81
N PHE A 207 -0.48 2.43 -18.73
CA PHE A 207 -1.24 3.11 -17.69
C PHE A 207 -0.66 4.50 -17.46
N PHE A 208 -1.54 5.50 -17.40
CA PHE A 208 -1.19 6.90 -17.19
C PHE A 208 -2.06 7.46 -16.06
N SER A 209 -1.40 7.96 -15.00
CA SER A 209 -2.12 8.53 -13.86
C SER A 209 -2.86 9.80 -14.27
N LEU A 210 -4.10 9.95 -13.81
CA LEU A 210 -4.84 11.20 -13.95
C LEU A 210 -4.27 12.27 -13.02
N PRO A 211 -4.35 13.55 -13.39
CA PRO A 211 -4.11 14.68 -12.49
C PRO A 211 -4.99 14.62 -11.24
N LYS A 212 -4.57 15.29 -10.15
CA LYS A 212 -5.28 15.22 -8.86
C LYS A 212 -6.69 15.82 -8.89
N ASP A 213 -6.92 16.73 -9.78
CA ASP A 213 -8.16 17.51 -9.99
C ASP A 213 -9.10 16.88 -11.00
N LEU A 214 -8.72 15.78 -11.63
CA LEU A 214 -9.50 15.09 -12.65
C LEU A 214 -9.86 13.66 -12.21
N GLY A 215 -11.17 13.41 -12.06
CA GLY A 215 -11.69 12.09 -11.72
C GLY A 215 -11.84 11.15 -12.92
N PRO A 216 -11.90 9.82 -12.71
CA PRO A 216 -12.11 8.86 -13.80
C PRO A 216 -13.53 8.91 -14.37
N MET A 217 -14.46 9.54 -13.64
CA MET A 217 -15.83 9.77 -14.11
C MET A 217 -15.96 11.03 -14.95
N ASP A 218 -15.03 11.97 -14.78
CA ASP A 218 -15.09 13.31 -15.38
C ASP A 218 -14.18 13.45 -16.61
N VAL A 219 -13.18 12.56 -16.74
CA VAL A 219 -12.23 12.61 -17.86
C VAL A 219 -12.92 12.25 -19.17
N GLU A 220 -12.76 13.13 -20.19
CA GLU A 220 -13.24 12.91 -21.55
C GLU A 220 -12.12 12.34 -22.45
N LEU A 221 -12.51 11.81 -23.64
CA LEU A 221 -11.58 11.15 -24.57
C LEU A 221 -10.39 12.05 -24.96
N ASP A 222 -10.66 13.31 -25.31
CA ASP A 222 -9.62 14.25 -25.74
C ASP A 222 -8.59 14.49 -24.64
N GLN A 223 -9.06 14.67 -23.40
CA GLN A 223 -8.19 14.83 -22.23
C GLN A 223 -7.35 13.57 -21.97
N ALA A 224 -7.98 12.38 -22.13
CA ALA A 224 -7.29 11.11 -21.95
C ALA A 224 -6.17 10.93 -23.02
N LEU A 225 -6.44 11.28 -24.27
CA LEU A 225 -5.45 11.25 -25.36
C LEU A 225 -4.29 12.20 -25.09
N GLU A 226 -4.56 13.39 -24.57
CA GLU A 226 -3.50 14.35 -24.20
C GLU A 226 -2.62 13.83 -23.06
N ILE A 227 -3.23 13.27 -22.00
CA ILE A 227 -2.53 12.65 -20.87
C ILE A 227 -1.65 11.48 -21.33
N ILE A 228 -2.16 10.66 -22.25
CA ILE A 228 -1.41 9.54 -22.85
C ILE A 228 -0.22 10.07 -23.65
N ARG A 229 -0.43 11.09 -24.47
CA ARG A 229 0.64 11.73 -25.27
C ARG A 229 1.74 12.29 -24.38
N GLU A 230 1.38 13.12 -23.39
CA GLU A 230 2.33 13.69 -22.45
C GLU A 230 3.08 12.62 -21.66
N GLY A 231 2.38 11.58 -21.24
CA GLY A 231 2.96 10.45 -20.51
C GLY A 231 3.94 9.65 -21.35
N ARG A 232 3.67 9.44 -22.65
CA ARG A 232 4.59 8.81 -23.61
C ARG A 232 5.82 9.69 -23.87
N GLU A 233 5.63 10.99 -24.05
CA GLU A 233 6.74 11.96 -24.22
C GLU A 233 7.63 12.00 -22.95
N ALA A 234 7.02 12.03 -21.76
CA ALA A 234 7.77 12.01 -20.51
C ALA A 234 8.56 10.69 -20.31
N LYS A 235 8.01 9.56 -20.74
CA LYS A 235 8.73 8.28 -20.77
C LYS A 235 9.88 8.30 -21.77
N ALA A 236 9.65 8.84 -22.97
CA ALA A 236 10.68 8.98 -24.02
C ALA A 236 11.85 9.86 -23.54
N LYS A 237 11.56 11.02 -22.94
CA LYS A 237 12.58 11.93 -22.38
C LYS A 237 13.41 11.31 -21.25
N LYS A 238 12.84 10.32 -20.51
CA LYS A 238 13.56 9.59 -19.48
C LYS A 238 14.43 8.47 -20.03
N THR A 239 14.18 7.99 -21.23
CA THR A 239 14.94 6.91 -21.84
C THR A 239 16.09 7.52 -22.64
N LEU A 240 17.32 7.34 -22.15
CA LEU A 240 18.53 7.79 -22.84
C LEU A 240 18.88 6.82 -23.97
N HIS A 241 18.89 5.52 -23.69
CA HIS A 241 19.15 4.47 -24.69
C HIS A 241 18.26 3.26 -24.46
N GLN A 242 17.99 2.53 -25.55
CA GLN A 242 17.27 1.25 -25.50
C GLN A 242 17.96 0.23 -26.42
N PHE A 243 18.38 -0.89 -25.83
CA PHE A 243 19.03 -2.02 -26.50
C PHE A 243 18.23 -3.29 -26.19
N GLY A 244 17.24 -3.61 -27.02
CA GLY A 244 16.34 -4.73 -26.77
C GLY A 244 15.65 -4.65 -25.41
N GLU A 245 15.96 -5.58 -24.48
CA GLU A 245 15.41 -5.59 -23.10
C GLU A 245 16.16 -4.67 -22.13
N ILE A 246 17.24 -4.05 -22.56
CA ILE A 246 18.08 -3.15 -21.74
C ILE A 246 17.68 -1.73 -22.03
N GLN A 247 17.39 -0.95 -20.99
CA GLN A 247 17.07 0.46 -21.05
C GLN A 247 18.02 1.26 -20.16
N VAL A 248 18.59 2.33 -20.68
CA VAL A 248 19.30 3.34 -19.88
C VAL A 248 18.32 4.47 -19.62
N LEU A 249 17.99 4.65 -18.34
CA LEU A 249 16.93 5.57 -17.91
C LEU A 249 17.49 6.64 -17.00
N ASN A 250 16.99 7.87 -17.15
CA ASN A 250 17.29 8.98 -16.24
C ASN A 250 16.29 8.96 -15.07
N GLY A 251 16.75 8.58 -13.87
CA GLY A 251 15.95 8.44 -12.67
C GLY A 251 16.13 9.61 -11.69
N ARG A 252 15.28 9.64 -10.64
CA ARG A 252 15.31 10.66 -9.58
C ARG A 252 16.67 10.80 -8.87
N TYR A 253 17.44 9.70 -8.83
CA TYR A 253 18.76 9.64 -8.16
C TYR A 253 19.92 9.54 -9.16
N GLY A 254 19.68 9.90 -10.41
CA GLY A 254 20.62 9.81 -11.51
C GLY A 254 20.35 8.66 -12.47
N PRO A 255 21.15 8.56 -13.56
CA PRO A 255 20.96 7.53 -14.57
C PRO A 255 21.18 6.10 -14.02
N TYR A 256 20.42 5.15 -14.56
CA TYR A 256 20.53 3.74 -14.22
C TYR A 256 20.16 2.85 -15.42
N ILE A 257 20.64 1.62 -15.39
CA ILE A 257 20.28 0.60 -16.38
C ILE A 257 19.16 -0.27 -15.82
N LYS A 258 18.12 -0.50 -16.62
CA LYS A 258 17.02 -1.41 -16.34
C LYS A 258 17.09 -2.60 -17.29
N LYS A 259 17.01 -3.82 -16.76
CA LYS A 259 16.85 -5.07 -17.54
C LYS A 259 15.74 -5.91 -16.93
N GLY A 260 14.63 -6.05 -17.64
CA GLY A 260 13.43 -6.72 -17.13
C GLY A 260 12.88 -6.03 -15.87
N LYS A 261 12.91 -6.72 -14.72
CA LYS A 261 12.44 -6.20 -13.41
C LYS A 261 13.57 -5.63 -12.54
N ASP A 262 14.82 -5.80 -12.92
CA ASP A 262 15.98 -5.42 -12.14
C ASP A 262 16.57 -4.09 -12.62
N ASN A 263 17.03 -3.27 -11.66
CA ASN A 263 17.71 -2.01 -11.92
C ASN A 263 19.19 -2.13 -11.51
N TYR A 264 20.08 -1.53 -12.28
CA TYR A 264 21.53 -1.56 -12.07
C TYR A 264 22.07 -0.14 -12.04
N ARG A 265 22.91 0.13 -11.08
CA ARG A 265 23.53 1.45 -10.94
C ARG A 265 24.68 1.60 -11.94
N ILE A 266 24.70 2.72 -12.64
CA ILE A 266 25.82 3.11 -13.48
C ILE A 266 26.97 3.58 -12.56
N PRO A 267 28.22 3.11 -12.77
CA PRO A 267 29.37 3.55 -11.98
C PRO A 267 29.58 5.07 -12.06
N LYS A 268 30.08 5.67 -10.97
CA LYS A 268 30.42 7.09 -10.98
C LYS A 268 31.52 7.38 -11.99
N GLY A 269 31.35 8.41 -12.81
CA GLY A 269 32.30 8.81 -13.85
C GLY A 269 32.02 8.21 -15.23
N THR A 270 31.00 7.33 -15.35
CA THR A 270 30.53 6.84 -16.65
C THR A 270 29.43 7.77 -17.15
N ASP A 271 29.58 8.27 -18.35
CA ASP A 271 28.56 9.10 -19.02
C ASP A 271 27.44 8.18 -19.54
N ALA A 272 26.22 8.40 -19.04
CA ALA A 272 25.06 7.60 -19.39
C ALA A 272 24.58 7.86 -20.84
N GLU A 273 24.92 9.03 -21.42
CA GLU A 273 24.52 9.40 -22.78
C GLU A 273 25.38 8.71 -23.87
N THR A 274 26.55 8.20 -23.49
CA THR A 274 27.48 7.54 -24.42
C THR A 274 27.52 6.02 -24.27
N LEU A 275 26.64 5.44 -23.42
CA LEU A 275 26.61 3.99 -23.19
C LEU A 275 26.11 3.24 -24.43
N ASP A 276 26.86 2.22 -24.82
CA ASP A 276 26.46 1.22 -25.79
C ASP A 276 25.94 -0.06 -25.11
N GLU A 277 25.42 -0.99 -25.89
CA GLU A 277 24.85 -2.24 -25.41
C GLU A 277 25.89 -3.11 -24.68
N GLU A 278 27.11 -3.18 -25.22
CA GLU A 278 28.18 -4.01 -24.68
C GLU A 278 28.62 -3.53 -23.30
N THR A 279 28.80 -2.22 -23.16
CA THR A 279 29.11 -1.58 -21.86
C THR A 279 27.99 -1.76 -20.86
N CYS A 280 26.72 -1.63 -21.29
CA CYS A 280 25.57 -1.91 -20.44
C CYS A 280 25.56 -3.36 -19.93
N LEU A 281 25.82 -4.33 -20.79
CA LEU A 281 25.91 -5.75 -20.42
C LEU A 281 27.07 -6.01 -19.45
N GLN A 282 28.20 -5.35 -19.63
CA GLN A 282 29.35 -5.45 -18.73
C GLN A 282 29.00 -4.88 -17.34
N ILE A 283 28.38 -3.70 -17.29
CA ILE A 283 27.94 -3.07 -16.03
C ILE A 283 26.93 -3.97 -15.29
N ILE A 284 25.99 -4.57 -16.01
CA ILE A 284 25.02 -5.52 -15.44
C ILE A 284 25.71 -6.74 -14.83
N LYS A 285 26.75 -7.25 -15.50
CA LYS A 285 27.52 -8.43 -15.05
C LYS A 285 28.36 -8.13 -13.80
N ASP A 286 28.96 -6.94 -13.75
CA ASP A 286 29.87 -6.56 -12.68
C ASP A 286 29.15 -6.03 -11.42
N ASN A 287 27.89 -5.62 -11.54
CA ASN A 287 27.14 -5.04 -10.45
C ASN A 287 25.87 -5.85 -10.11
N PRO A 288 25.61 -6.12 -8.82
CA PRO A 288 24.36 -6.74 -8.42
C PRO A 288 23.19 -5.75 -8.62
N PRO A 289 21.96 -6.25 -8.91
CA PRO A 289 20.77 -5.41 -9.03
C PRO A 289 20.54 -4.60 -7.75
N THR A 290 20.21 -3.32 -7.93
CA THR A 290 19.84 -2.43 -6.81
C THR A 290 18.51 -2.91 -6.22
N GLY A 291 18.53 -3.27 -4.92
CA GLY A 291 17.33 -3.73 -4.20
C GLY A 291 17.40 -5.16 -3.67
N LYS A 292 18.29 -6.00 -4.16
CA LYS A 292 18.56 -7.30 -3.53
C LYS A 292 19.63 -7.10 -2.44
N ARG A 293 19.25 -7.12 -1.16
CA ARG A 293 20.21 -7.20 -0.04
C ARG A 293 21.16 -8.35 -0.30
N ARG A 294 22.47 -8.06 -0.37
CA ARG A 294 23.50 -9.10 -0.33
C ARG A 294 23.28 -9.96 0.92
N VAL A 295 22.85 -11.19 0.76
CA VAL A 295 22.99 -12.20 1.80
C VAL A 295 24.49 -12.37 1.97
N ARG A 296 25.05 -11.83 3.06
CA ARG A 296 26.44 -12.06 3.44
C ARG A 296 26.60 -13.58 3.60
N ALA A 297 27.30 -14.21 2.68
CA ALA A 297 27.78 -15.57 2.86
C ALA A 297 28.56 -15.60 4.18
N LYS A 298 28.08 -16.37 5.16
CA LYS A 298 28.87 -16.71 6.35
C LYS A 298 30.12 -17.44 5.82
N LYS A 299 31.30 -16.77 5.90
CA LYS A 299 32.59 -17.49 5.86
C LYS A 299 32.57 -18.40 7.07
N GLY A 300 32.57 -19.69 6.82
CA GLY A 300 32.85 -20.69 7.83
C GLY A 300 34.31 -20.57 8.31
N SER A 301 34.48 -20.62 9.57
CA SER A 301 35.66 -21.10 10.29
C SER A 301 35.16 -21.62 11.63
#